data_dc5cb64f134078e9ed078850e533498a
#
_entry.id   dc5cb64f134078e9ed078850e533498a
#
_cell.length_a   1.000
_cell.length_b   1.000
_cell.length_c   1.000
_cell.angle_alpha   90.00
_cell.angle_beta   90.00
_cell.angle_gamma   90.00
#
_symmetry.space_group_name_H-M   'P 1'
#
loop_
_entity.id
_entity.type
_entity.pdbx_description
1 polymer ?
#
loop_
_entity_poly.entity_id
_entity_poly.type
_entity_poly.pdbx_seq_one_letter_code
_entity_poly.pdbx_strand_id
1 'polypeptide(L)'
;KLDASKVEITDETGKDVTARFNIQDKDGVLYAYAKTVDTEIPATGETVKGDPQPADLEEYSTRKLDATKDPSIDQDLLGQEYQVVLPYKVAKVQDGKVVKNKAIQITNDLSRETNEVSNPLKPINPAKDVTVKVGGESIDGKSVYLNRTFLYQLDSSIIPANRAYPQVDQWKIVDPLNTEYDQYTG
;
A
#
# COMPACT_ATOMS: atom_id res chain seq x y z
N LYS A 1 -4.80 -10.40 -0.11
CA LYS A 1 -3.98 -11.20 -1.03
C LYS A 1 -3.86 -10.43 -2.33
N LEU A 2 -2.65 -10.31 -2.86
CA LEU A 2 -2.40 -9.73 -4.17
C LEU A 2 -3.07 -10.61 -5.24
N ASP A 3 -3.66 -9.99 -6.25
CA ASP A 3 -4.20 -10.68 -7.41
C ASP A 3 -3.29 -10.38 -8.61
N ALA A 4 -2.36 -11.28 -8.89
CA ALA A 4 -1.38 -11.11 -9.96
C ALA A 4 -2.04 -10.96 -11.35
N SER A 5 -3.27 -11.46 -11.53
CA SER A 5 -4.00 -11.34 -12.80
C SER A 5 -4.46 -9.91 -13.12
N LYS A 6 -4.40 -9.01 -12.14
CA LYS A 6 -4.80 -7.60 -12.29
C LYS A 6 -3.61 -6.65 -12.38
N VAL A 7 -2.42 -7.20 -12.44
CA VAL A 7 -1.21 -6.40 -12.66
C VAL A 7 -1.12 -6.05 -14.13
N GLU A 8 -0.89 -4.78 -14.41
CA GLU A 8 -0.70 -4.26 -15.76
C GLU A 8 0.70 -3.68 -15.90
N ILE A 9 1.37 -4.00 -16.99
CA ILE A 9 2.67 -3.45 -17.32
C ILE A 9 2.56 -2.70 -18.64
N THR A 10 2.89 -1.41 -18.62
CA THR A 10 2.86 -0.56 -19.80
C THR A 10 4.26 -0.03 -20.12
N ASP A 11 4.53 0.19 -21.40
CA ASP A 11 5.71 0.91 -21.84
C ASP A 11 5.55 2.44 -21.70
N GLU A 12 6.57 3.20 -22.04
CA GLU A 12 6.60 4.66 -21.97
C GLU A 12 5.54 5.36 -22.83
N THR A 13 4.97 4.66 -23.82
CA THR A 13 3.88 5.16 -24.66
C THR A 13 2.49 4.88 -24.07
N GLY A 14 2.44 4.14 -22.95
CA GLY A 14 1.20 3.68 -22.33
C GLY A 14 0.61 2.42 -22.98
N LYS A 15 1.34 1.76 -23.87
CA LYS A 15 0.91 0.49 -24.48
C LYS A 15 1.07 -0.65 -23.49
N ASP A 16 0.03 -1.49 -23.37
CA ASP A 16 0.09 -2.70 -22.56
C ASP A 16 1.08 -3.71 -23.16
N VAL A 17 2.05 -4.09 -22.36
CA VAL A 17 3.09 -5.07 -22.69
C VAL A 17 3.14 -6.21 -21.65
N THR A 18 2.11 -6.33 -20.83
CA THR A 18 2.00 -7.33 -19.74
C THR A 18 2.28 -8.75 -20.24
N ALA A 19 1.83 -9.09 -21.45
CA ALA A 19 2.04 -10.42 -22.04
C ALA A 19 3.52 -10.79 -22.25
N ARG A 20 4.44 -9.81 -22.25
CA ARG A 20 5.89 -10.03 -22.38
C ARG A 20 6.58 -10.33 -21.05
N PHE A 21 5.81 -10.31 -19.96
CA PHE A 21 6.30 -10.56 -18.61
C PHE A 21 5.63 -11.78 -17.97
N ASN A 22 6.33 -12.43 -17.07
CA ASN A 22 5.76 -13.37 -16.13
C ASN A 22 5.50 -12.64 -14.81
N ILE A 23 4.31 -12.85 -14.25
CA ILE A 23 3.87 -12.17 -13.03
C ILE A 23 3.41 -13.22 -12.04
N GLN A 24 3.96 -13.20 -10.84
CA GLN A 24 3.62 -14.15 -9.79
C GLN A 24 3.56 -13.48 -8.42
N ASP A 25 2.61 -13.90 -7.59
CA ASP A 25 2.55 -13.58 -6.15
C ASP A 25 3.06 -14.79 -5.37
N LYS A 26 4.14 -14.62 -4.62
CA LYS A 26 4.66 -15.61 -3.69
C LYS A 26 4.74 -14.96 -2.30
N ASP A 27 3.92 -15.43 -1.38
CA ASP A 27 3.86 -14.97 0.01
C ASP A 27 3.70 -13.45 0.20
N GLY A 28 2.97 -12.81 -0.72
CA GLY A 28 2.72 -11.36 -0.71
C GLY A 28 3.83 -10.53 -1.34
N VAL A 29 4.82 -11.17 -1.95
CA VAL A 29 5.81 -10.52 -2.79
C VAL A 29 5.43 -10.70 -4.24
N LEU A 30 5.29 -9.59 -4.98
CA LEU A 30 5.08 -9.62 -6.41
C LEU A 30 6.41 -9.74 -7.13
N TYR A 31 6.49 -10.73 -7.99
CA TYR A 31 7.56 -10.89 -8.96
C TYR A 31 7.03 -10.59 -10.36
N ALA A 32 7.68 -9.68 -11.06
CA ALA A 32 7.43 -9.40 -12.46
C ALA A 32 8.78 -9.41 -13.18
N TYR A 33 8.93 -10.30 -14.15
CA TYR A 33 10.19 -10.43 -14.89
C TYR A 33 9.92 -10.70 -16.36
N ALA A 34 10.79 -10.18 -17.22
CA ALA A 34 10.71 -10.34 -18.66
C ALA A 34 10.81 -11.83 -19.04
N LYS A 35 9.97 -12.26 -19.95
CA LYS A 35 10.08 -13.60 -20.55
C LYS A 35 11.37 -13.71 -21.36
N THR A 36 12.00 -14.88 -21.29
CA THR A 36 13.11 -15.20 -22.18
C THR A 36 12.61 -15.70 -23.53
N VAL A 37 13.41 -15.51 -24.57
CA VAL A 37 13.11 -15.93 -25.94
C VAL A 37 14.15 -16.95 -26.40
N ASP A 38 13.80 -17.69 -27.46
CA ASP A 38 14.77 -18.57 -28.11
C ASP A 38 16.00 -17.76 -28.52
N THR A 39 17.15 -18.17 -28.05
CA THR A 39 18.37 -17.39 -28.17
C THR A 39 19.45 -18.25 -28.84
N GLU A 40 20.02 -17.76 -29.94
CA GLU A 40 21.22 -18.37 -30.54
C GLU A 40 22.46 -18.01 -29.71
N ILE A 41 23.23 -19.04 -29.31
CA ILE A 41 24.46 -18.85 -28.57
C ILE A 41 25.60 -18.62 -29.59
N PRO A 42 26.19 -17.42 -29.63
CA PRO A 42 27.18 -17.07 -30.67
C PRO A 42 28.40 -17.96 -30.70
N ALA A 43 28.78 -18.53 -29.56
CA ALA A 43 29.97 -19.39 -29.46
C ALA A 43 29.79 -20.78 -30.08
N THR A 44 28.55 -21.28 -30.12
CA THR A 44 28.27 -22.66 -30.59
C THR A 44 27.34 -22.70 -31.79
N GLY A 45 26.59 -21.62 -32.06
CA GLY A 45 25.52 -21.58 -33.07
C GLY A 45 24.27 -22.39 -32.67
N GLU A 46 24.21 -22.87 -31.42
CA GLU A 46 23.07 -23.62 -30.92
C GLU A 46 21.97 -22.66 -30.45
N THR A 47 20.72 -23.02 -30.71
CA THR A 47 19.56 -22.27 -30.19
C THR A 47 19.11 -22.84 -28.85
N VAL A 48 19.23 -22.05 -27.79
CA VAL A 48 18.66 -22.35 -26.47
C VAL A 48 17.22 -21.84 -26.43
N LYS A 49 16.34 -22.72 -26.00
CA LYS A 49 14.92 -22.39 -25.89
C LYS A 49 14.65 -21.42 -24.75
N GLY A 50 13.83 -20.42 -25.00
CA GLY A 50 13.32 -19.54 -23.98
C GLY A 50 12.52 -20.31 -22.93
N ASP A 51 12.71 -19.93 -21.68
CA ASP A 51 11.90 -20.44 -20.58
C ASP A 51 10.90 -19.34 -20.16
N PRO A 52 9.66 -19.39 -20.66
CA PRO A 52 8.67 -18.35 -20.36
C PRO A 52 8.14 -18.41 -18.93
N GLN A 53 8.40 -19.50 -18.19
CA GLN A 53 7.90 -19.70 -16.83
C GLN A 53 8.91 -20.47 -15.99
N PRO A 54 9.92 -19.80 -15.39
CA PRO A 54 10.81 -20.46 -14.44
C PRO A 54 10.01 -21.00 -13.25
N ALA A 55 10.38 -22.19 -12.80
CA ALA A 55 9.66 -22.90 -11.75
C ALA A 55 9.71 -22.16 -10.40
N ASP A 56 10.75 -21.41 -10.12
CA ASP A 56 10.93 -20.63 -8.91
C ASP A 56 11.47 -19.22 -9.23
N LEU A 57 10.62 -18.21 -9.02
CA LEU A 57 10.97 -16.81 -9.28
C LEU A 57 11.97 -16.24 -8.29
N GLU A 58 11.95 -16.69 -7.04
CA GLU A 58 12.90 -16.25 -6.04
C GLU A 58 14.30 -16.76 -6.39
N GLU A 59 14.42 -18.02 -6.75
CA GLU A 59 15.66 -18.61 -7.25
C GLU A 59 16.10 -17.92 -8.55
N TYR A 60 15.18 -17.67 -9.48
CA TYR A 60 15.47 -16.96 -10.73
C TYR A 60 15.98 -15.54 -10.48
N SER A 61 15.45 -14.81 -9.52
CA SER A 61 15.85 -13.43 -9.19
C SER A 61 17.27 -13.35 -8.60
N THR A 62 17.80 -14.46 -8.07
CA THR A 62 19.14 -14.54 -7.45
C THR A 62 20.14 -15.30 -8.31
N ARG A 63 19.68 -15.98 -9.36
CA ARG A 63 20.51 -16.78 -10.25
C ARG A 63 21.44 -15.90 -11.08
N LYS A 64 22.71 -16.29 -11.17
CA LYS A 64 23.60 -15.73 -12.18
C LYS A 64 23.31 -16.36 -13.53
N LEU A 65 22.94 -15.51 -14.49
CA LEU A 65 22.73 -15.95 -15.86
C LEU A 65 24.08 -16.17 -16.55
N ASP A 66 24.19 -17.30 -17.25
CA ASP A 66 25.33 -17.64 -18.08
C ASP A 66 24.96 -17.41 -19.55
N ALA A 67 25.43 -16.33 -20.12
CA ALA A 67 25.15 -15.97 -21.52
C ALA A 67 25.61 -17.02 -22.55
N THR A 68 26.38 -18.02 -22.13
CA THR A 68 26.81 -19.14 -23.00
C THR A 68 25.86 -20.33 -22.97
N LYS A 69 24.85 -20.34 -22.08
CA LYS A 69 23.95 -21.46 -21.84
C LYS A 69 22.50 -21.08 -21.63
N ASP A 70 22.27 -19.86 -21.12
CA ASP A 70 20.92 -19.41 -20.75
C ASP A 70 20.29 -18.59 -21.88
N PRO A 71 18.96 -18.71 -22.09
CA PRO A 71 18.27 -17.86 -23.05
C PRO A 71 18.21 -16.41 -22.51
N SER A 72 18.27 -15.46 -23.42
CA SER A 72 18.13 -14.04 -23.08
C SER A 72 16.68 -13.60 -23.05
N ILE A 73 16.42 -12.47 -22.42
CA ILE A 73 15.14 -11.76 -22.58
C ILE A 73 15.04 -11.21 -24.00
N ASP A 74 13.81 -10.90 -24.43
CA ASP A 74 13.60 -10.22 -25.70
C ASP A 74 14.30 -8.86 -25.68
N GLN A 75 15.27 -8.67 -26.56
CA GLN A 75 16.13 -7.48 -26.61
C GLN A 75 15.36 -6.19 -26.98
N ASP A 76 14.19 -6.32 -27.60
CA ASP A 76 13.31 -5.19 -27.89
C ASP A 76 12.71 -4.55 -26.63
N LEU A 77 12.87 -5.21 -25.47
CA LEU A 77 12.52 -4.63 -24.17
C LEU A 77 13.55 -3.62 -23.66
N LEU A 78 14.76 -3.65 -24.18
CA LEU A 78 15.82 -2.76 -23.71
C LEU A 78 15.69 -1.34 -24.26
N GLY A 79 16.16 -0.39 -23.47
CA GLY A 79 16.13 1.03 -23.85
C GLY A 79 14.77 1.72 -23.69
N GLN A 80 13.82 1.09 -23.01
CA GLN A 80 12.48 1.62 -22.72
C GLN A 80 12.23 1.68 -21.22
N GLU A 81 11.34 2.56 -20.80
CA GLU A 81 10.85 2.62 -19.43
C GLU A 81 9.52 1.86 -19.32
N TYR A 82 9.34 1.14 -18.20
CA TYR A 82 8.14 0.37 -17.95
C TYR A 82 7.48 0.80 -16.64
N GLN A 83 6.16 0.87 -16.66
CA GLN A 83 5.35 1.09 -15.46
C GLN A 83 4.62 -0.19 -15.09
N VAL A 84 4.81 -0.63 -13.85
CA VAL A 84 4.07 -1.76 -13.27
C VAL A 84 2.98 -1.22 -12.37
N VAL A 85 1.74 -1.41 -12.76
CA VAL A 85 0.56 -0.94 -12.04
C VAL A 85 -0.04 -2.08 -11.23
N LEU A 86 -0.16 -1.86 -9.92
CA LEU A 86 -0.64 -2.84 -8.96
C LEU A 86 -1.89 -2.28 -8.26
N PRO A 87 -3.08 -2.82 -8.51
CA PRO A 87 -4.27 -2.43 -7.79
C PRO A 87 -4.26 -3.02 -6.37
N TYR A 88 -4.19 -2.16 -5.37
CA TYR A 88 -4.29 -2.56 -3.97
C TYR A 88 -5.58 -2.08 -3.33
N LYS A 89 -6.12 -2.92 -2.43
CA LYS A 89 -7.21 -2.56 -1.56
C LYS A 89 -6.76 -2.67 -0.11
N VAL A 90 -7.06 -1.65 0.68
CA VAL A 90 -6.87 -1.73 2.13
C VAL A 90 -7.81 -2.79 2.68
N ALA A 91 -7.24 -3.91 3.13
CA ALA A 91 -8.00 -5.06 3.62
C ALA A 91 -8.24 -5.02 5.13
N LYS A 92 -7.40 -4.31 5.88
CA LYS A 92 -7.47 -4.20 7.33
C LYS A 92 -7.06 -2.81 7.76
N VAL A 93 -7.90 -2.18 8.57
CA VAL A 93 -7.61 -0.88 9.17
C VAL A 93 -6.92 -1.09 10.51
N GLN A 94 -5.84 -0.35 10.72
CA GLN A 94 -5.24 -0.14 12.03
C GLN A 94 -5.04 1.35 12.23
N ASP A 95 -5.68 1.88 13.27
CA ASP A 95 -5.61 3.29 13.60
C ASP A 95 -4.16 3.78 13.78
N GLY A 96 -3.83 4.89 13.15
CA GLY A 96 -2.50 5.49 13.22
C GLY A 96 -1.36 4.71 12.55
N LYS A 97 -1.63 3.61 11.86
CA LYS A 97 -0.61 2.86 11.12
C LYS A 97 -0.25 3.54 9.81
N VAL A 98 0.99 3.36 9.42
CA VAL A 98 1.52 3.81 8.13
C VAL A 98 1.78 2.58 7.27
N VAL A 99 1.17 2.53 6.10
CA VAL A 99 1.48 1.52 5.09
C VAL A 99 2.68 1.99 4.31
N LYS A 100 3.74 1.21 4.31
CA LYS A 100 4.99 1.49 3.60
C LYS A 100 5.22 0.45 2.52
N ASN A 101 5.78 0.87 1.41
CA ASN A 101 6.15 -0.03 0.33
C ASN A 101 7.39 0.48 -0.40
N LYS A 102 8.21 -0.46 -0.85
CA LYS A 102 9.33 -0.25 -1.78
C LYS A 102 9.44 -1.45 -2.70
N ALA A 103 10.06 -1.27 -3.83
CA ALA A 103 10.34 -2.32 -4.78
C ALA A 103 11.85 -2.44 -5.05
N ILE A 104 12.24 -3.52 -5.70
CA ILE A 104 13.62 -3.78 -6.11
C ILE A 104 13.59 -4.08 -7.60
N GLN A 105 14.42 -3.38 -8.36
CA GLN A 105 14.71 -3.73 -9.74
C GLN A 105 15.99 -4.54 -9.80
N ILE A 106 15.95 -5.66 -10.49
CA ILE A 106 17.11 -6.53 -10.71
C ILE A 106 17.40 -6.59 -12.21
N THR A 107 18.64 -6.31 -12.57
CA THR A 107 19.13 -6.41 -13.95
C THR A 107 20.43 -7.21 -13.90
N ASN A 108 20.43 -8.43 -14.41
CA ASN A 108 21.49 -9.42 -14.25
C ASN A 108 21.81 -9.63 -12.75
N ASP A 109 23.02 -9.30 -12.30
CA ASP A 109 23.47 -9.37 -10.90
C ASP A 109 23.40 -8.01 -10.17
N LEU A 110 22.88 -6.98 -10.84
CA LEU A 110 22.70 -5.65 -10.25
C LEU A 110 21.32 -5.49 -9.67
N SER A 111 21.26 -5.14 -8.40
CA SER A 111 20.03 -4.86 -7.66
C SER A 111 19.98 -3.39 -7.25
N ARG A 112 18.82 -2.75 -7.42
CA ARG A 112 18.56 -1.36 -6.99
C ARG A 112 17.21 -1.27 -6.33
N GLU A 113 17.19 -0.72 -5.13
CA GLU A 113 15.93 -0.39 -4.45
C GLU A 113 15.34 0.91 -5.00
N THR A 114 14.01 0.97 -5.04
CA THR A 114 13.27 2.23 -5.25
C THR A 114 13.30 3.08 -3.96
N ASN A 115 12.80 4.31 -4.05
CA ASN A 115 12.39 5.03 -2.84
C ASN A 115 11.29 4.27 -2.09
N GLU A 116 11.22 4.46 -0.77
CA GLU A 116 10.09 4.01 0.02
C GLU A 116 8.93 5.01 -0.13
N VAL A 117 7.74 4.51 -0.43
CA VAL A 117 6.50 5.29 -0.36
C VAL A 117 5.74 4.93 0.91
N SER A 118 5.03 5.90 1.48
CA SER A 118 4.28 5.70 2.71
C SER A 118 2.91 6.36 2.65
N ASN A 119 1.90 5.63 3.09
CA ASN A 119 0.53 6.10 3.17
C ASN A 119 0.03 5.94 4.61
N PRO A 120 -0.12 7.04 5.38
CA PRO A 120 -0.70 6.97 6.70
C PRO A 120 -2.19 6.65 6.61
N LEU A 121 -2.62 5.69 7.41
CA LEU A 121 -4.04 5.49 7.67
C LEU A 121 -4.48 6.57 8.64
N LYS A 122 -5.42 7.41 8.24
CA LYS A 122 -5.86 8.55 9.04
C LYS A 122 -6.50 8.06 10.35
N PRO A 123 -5.96 8.44 11.53
CA PRO A 123 -6.51 8.02 12.80
C PRO A 123 -7.87 8.65 13.06
N ILE A 124 -8.70 7.97 13.85
CA ILE A 124 -9.90 8.52 14.45
C ILE A 124 -9.47 9.20 15.75
N ASN A 125 -9.57 10.52 15.81
CA ASN A 125 -9.20 11.32 16.97
C ASN A 125 -10.41 12.14 17.43
N PRO A 126 -11.33 11.56 18.22
CA PRO A 126 -12.37 12.34 18.87
C PRO A 126 -11.74 13.23 19.94
N ALA A 127 -12.39 14.34 20.21
CA ALA A 127 -11.98 15.26 21.25
C ALA A 127 -13.14 15.53 22.21
N LYS A 128 -12.81 15.91 23.43
CA LYS A 128 -13.76 16.41 24.42
C LYS A 128 -13.24 17.73 24.98
N ASP A 129 -14.11 18.67 25.14
CA ASP A 129 -13.80 19.97 25.71
C ASP A 129 -14.90 20.39 26.72
N VAL A 130 -14.63 21.42 27.47
CA VAL A 130 -15.58 22.07 28.40
C VAL A 130 -15.72 23.53 28.01
N THR A 131 -16.97 23.97 27.83
CA THR A 131 -17.27 25.34 27.41
C THR A 131 -18.47 25.90 28.20
N VAL A 132 -18.69 27.21 28.17
CA VAL A 132 -19.88 27.81 28.78
C VAL A 132 -21.02 28.02 27.79
N LYS A 133 -20.78 27.89 26.51
CA LYS A 133 -21.76 27.95 25.41
C LYS A 133 -21.30 27.15 24.22
N VAL A 134 -22.21 26.70 23.38
CA VAL A 134 -21.88 25.98 22.14
C VAL A 134 -20.93 26.82 21.30
N GLY A 135 -19.79 26.19 20.90
CA GLY A 135 -18.73 26.86 20.13
C GLY A 135 -18.02 28.00 20.91
N GLY A 136 -18.11 28.00 22.23
CA GLY A 136 -17.40 28.94 23.09
C GLY A 136 -15.94 28.60 23.27
N GLU A 137 -15.23 29.50 23.95
CA GLU A 137 -13.84 29.24 24.34
C GLU A 137 -13.75 28.09 25.35
N SER A 138 -12.70 27.31 25.26
CA SER A 138 -12.39 26.25 26.22
C SER A 138 -12.19 26.81 27.62
N ILE A 139 -12.80 26.14 28.58
CA ILE A 139 -12.57 26.34 30.00
C ILE A 139 -11.96 25.11 30.67
N ASP A 140 -11.44 24.19 29.87
CA ASP A 140 -10.73 23.01 30.39
C ASP A 140 -9.56 23.44 31.29
N GLY A 141 -9.43 22.78 32.44
CA GLY A 141 -8.46 23.14 33.45
C GLY A 141 -8.76 24.42 34.26
N LYS A 142 -9.87 25.12 34.00
CA LYS A 142 -10.30 26.29 34.76
C LYS A 142 -11.33 25.90 35.84
N SER A 143 -11.34 26.68 36.92
CA SER A 143 -12.33 26.48 37.99
C SER A 143 -13.74 26.84 37.53
N VAL A 144 -14.69 25.98 37.83
CA VAL A 144 -16.12 26.26 37.70
C VAL A 144 -16.74 26.46 39.08
N TYR A 145 -17.75 27.34 39.18
CA TYR A 145 -18.37 27.66 40.45
C TYR A 145 -19.62 26.81 40.68
N LEU A 146 -19.95 26.54 41.94
CA LEU A 146 -21.14 25.82 42.33
C LEU A 146 -22.41 26.46 41.71
N ASN A 147 -23.31 25.62 41.22
CA ASN A 147 -24.58 26.02 40.54
C ASN A 147 -24.38 26.80 39.23
N ARG A 148 -23.23 26.74 38.61
CA ARG A 148 -23.01 27.27 37.25
C ARG A 148 -23.14 26.17 36.23
N THR A 149 -23.84 26.47 35.15
CA THR A 149 -23.97 25.58 34.01
C THR A 149 -22.74 25.70 33.12
N PHE A 150 -22.23 24.61 32.69
CA PHE A 150 -21.20 24.46 31.65
C PHE A 150 -21.59 23.34 30.68
N LEU A 151 -20.92 23.24 29.57
CA LEU A 151 -21.21 22.26 28.54
C LEU A 151 -20.01 21.36 28.34
N TYR A 152 -20.23 20.06 28.31
CA TYR A 152 -19.26 19.13 27.70
C TYR A 152 -19.50 19.09 26.19
N GLN A 153 -18.49 19.42 25.42
CA GLN A 153 -18.49 19.36 23.98
C GLN A 153 -17.73 18.14 23.55
N LEU A 154 -18.36 17.27 22.78
CA LEU A 154 -17.75 16.04 22.25
C LEU A 154 -17.65 16.17 20.73
N ASP A 155 -16.44 16.27 20.24
CA ASP A 155 -16.17 16.39 18.82
C ASP A 155 -15.81 15.02 18.25
N SER A 156 -16.65 14.51 17.37
CA SER A 156 -16.36 13.27 16.68
C SER A 156 -15.27 13.47 15.62
N SER A 157 -14.47 12.46 15.42
CA SER A 157 -13.56 12.46 14.28
C SER A 157 -14.31 12.28 12.96
N ILE A 158 -13.82 12.90 11.91
CA ILE A 158 -14.28 12.61 10.54
C ILE A 158 -13.86 11.19 10.18
N ILE A 159 -14.84 10.34 9.89
CA ILE A 159 -14.60 9.02 9.29
C ILE A 159 -14.59 9.22 7.76
N PRO A 160 -13.42 9.10 7.10
CA PRO A 160 -13.34 9.34 5.66
C PRO A 160 -14.15 8.31 4.89
N ALA A 161 -15.11 8.76 4.11
CA ALA A 161 -15.83 7.90 3.18
C ALA A 161 -14.82 7.26 2.19
N ASN A 162 -14.92 5.95 1.98
CA ASN A 162 -14.19 5.19 0.97
C ASN A 162 -12.66 5.07 1.14
N ARG A 163 -12.08 5.42 2.30
CA ARG A 163 -10.62 5.38 2.46
C ARG A 163 -10.12 4.43 3.53
N ALA A 164 -10.47 4.67 4.78
CA ALA A 164 -9.86 3.94 5.90
C ALA A 164 -10.68 2.73 6.34
N TYR A 165 -11.98 2.73 6.07
CA TYR A 165 -12.91 1.72 6.53
C TYR A 165 -13.70 1.16 5.34
N PRO A 166 -13.71 -0.17 5.15
CA PRO A 166 -14.52 -0.78 4.10
C PRO A 166 -16.02 -0.66 4.38
N GLN A 167 -16.38 -0.65 5.66
CA GLN A 167 -17.75 -0.53 6.15
C GLN A 167 -17.73 0.02 7.57
N VAL A 168 -18.66 0.89 7.91
CA VAL A 168 -18.92 1.37 9.28
C VAL A 168 -20.24 0.79 9.74
N ASP A 169 -20.19 -0.21 10.60
CA ASP A 169 -21.39 -0.90 11.10
C ASP A 169 -21.95 -0.24 12.35
N GLN A 170 -21.14 0.52 13.08
CA GLN A 170 -21.54 1.19 14.30
C GLN A 170 -20.79 2.52 14.46
N TRP A 171 -21.54 3.55 14.80
CA TRP A 171 -21.01 4.82 15.27
C TRP A 171 -21.75 5.21 16.55
N LYS A 172 -21.03 5.48 17.62
CA LYS A 172 -21.60 5.92 18.90
C LYS A 172 -20.61 6.77 19.67
N ILE A 173 -21.15 7.66 20.48
CA ILE A 173 -20.42 8.38 21.52
C ILE A 173 -20.90 7.84 22.86
N VAL A 174 -19.97 7.57 23.75
CA VAL A 174 -20.25 7.16 25.13
C VAL A 174 -19.47 8.09 26.05
N ASP A 175 -20.18 8.81 26.91
CA ASP A 175 -19.59 9.72 27.88
C ASP A 175 -20.09 9.34 29.29
N PRO A 176 -19.25 8.66 30.08
CA PRO A 176 -19.57 8.36 31.48
C PRO A 176 -19.42 9.62 32.31
N LEU A 177 -20.55 10.23 32.68
CA LEU A 177 -20.59 11.40 33.55
C LEU A 177 -20.32 11.02 35.01
N ASN A 178 -19.63 11.91 35.72
CA ASN A 178 -19.46 11.76 37.18
C ASN A 178 -20.69 12.31 37.92
N THR A 179 -21.68 11.47 38.07
CA THR A 179 -22.96 11.84 38.67
C THR A 179 -22.92 12.20 40.15
N GLU A 180 -21.75 12.01 40.81
CA GLU A 180 -21.52 12.50 42.17
C GLU A 180 -21.43 14.03 42.21
N TYR A 181 -20.87 14.63 41.15
CA TYR A 181 -20.57 16.06 41.09
C TYR A 181 -21.33 16.79 39.99
N ASP A 182 -21.72 16.10 38.94
CA ASP A 182 -22.35 16.70 37.77
C ASP A 182 -23.81 16.29 37.65
N GLN A 183 -24.69 17.27 37.49
CA GLN A 183 -26.10 17.07 37.25
C GLN A 183 -26.44 17.46 35.81
N TYR A 184 -26.99 16.51 35.05
CA TYR A 184 -27.52 16.81 33.71
C TYR A 184 -28.73 17.76 33.82
N THR A 185 -28.72 18.85 33.04
CA THR A 185 -29.72 19.90 33.11
C THR A 185 -30.62 19.99 31.87
N GLY A 186 -30.42 19.10 30.86
CA GLY A 186 -31.23 19.07 29.62
C GLY A 186 -30.43 19.38 28.38
#